data_19a3c20858eb64148492f51633899771
#
_entry.id   19a3c20858eb64148492f51633899771
#
_cell.length_a   1.000
_cell.length_b   1.000
_cell.length_c   1.000
_cell.angle_alpha   90.00
_cell.angle_beta   90.00
_cell.angle_gamma   90.00
#
_symmetry.space_group_name_H-M   'P 1'
#
loop_
_entity.id
_entity.type
_entity.pdbx_description
1 polymer ?
#
loop_
_entity_poly.entity_id
_entity_poly.type
_entity_poly.pdbx_seq_one_letter_code
_entity_poly.pdbx_strand_id
1 'polypeptide(L)'
;MKKVFVIAVAVFSMISCKNVEVKEVTNVAPEKFQSFGDSITAEGAITKEELLAKFETLKEGDTIEVKFRSEIKDVCQKKGCWMNMNLSNDKNTFVRFKDYGFFMPFNAAGSEAIVNGKAFISVESVDELKHYAKDAGKSQVAIDSITEPKVSYSFLSNGVLIKE
;
A
#
# COMPACT_ATOMS: atom_id res chain seq x y z
N MET A 1 -46.26 -75.56 9.71
CA MET A 1 -46.78 -74.21 9.46
C MET A 1 -45.85 -73.20 10.10
N LYS A 2 -44.82 -72.75 9.39
CA LYS A 2 -43.85 -71.81 9.91
C LYS A 2 -43.87 -70.53 9.00
N LYS A 3 -44.36 -69.46 9.58
CA LYS A 3 -44.43 -68.18 8.93
C LYS A 3 -43.04 -67.55 9.03
N VAL A 4 -42.37 -67.28 7.89
CA VAL A 4 -41.11 -66.56 7.80
C VAL A 4 -41.45 -65.10 7.63
N PHE A 5 -41.07 -64.28 8.62
CA PHE A 5 -41.11 -62.81 8.56
C PHE A 5 -39.84 -62.32 7.89
N VAL A 6 -39.99 -61.77 6.72
CA VAL A 6 -38.87 -61.05 6.05
C VAL A 6 -38.89 -59.57 6.51
N ILE A 7 -37.88 -59.19 7.29
CA ILE A 7 -37.70 -57.81 7.70
C ILE A 7 -36.86 -57.11 6.61
N ALA A 8 -37.49 -56.21 5.86
CA ALA A 8 -36.78 -55.34 4.92
C ALA A 8 -36.14 -54.21 5.71
N VAL A 9 -34.80 -54.21 5.75
CA VAL A 9 -34.00 -53.10 6.31
C VAL A 9 -33.84 -52.04 5.20
N ALA A 10 -34.57 -50.94 5.33
CA ALA A 10 -34.38 -49.77 4.50
C ALA A 10 -33.13 -48.99 4.97
N VAL A 11 -32.07 -49.05 4.18
CA VAL A 11 -30.86 -48.22 4.38
C VAL A 11 -31.17 -46.82 3.89
N PHE A 12 -31.37 -45.91 4.84
CA PHE A 12 -31.57 -44.49 4.56
C PHE A 12 -30.19 -43.84 4.37
N SER A 13 -29.75 -43.67 3.13
CA SER A 13 -28.51 -42.94 2.79
C SER A 13 -28.71 -41.46 3.03
N MET A 14 -28.15 -40.96 4.13
CA MET A 14 -28.03 -39.52 4.42
C MET A 14 -27.06 -38.91 3.43
N ILE A 15 -27.56 -38.26 2.40
CA ILE A 15 -26.77 -37.34 1.54
C ILE A 15 -26.56 -36.06 2.35
N SER A 16 -25.40 -35.95 2.94
CA SER A 16 -24.94 -34.72 3.59
C SER A 16 -24.60 -33.70 2.49
N CYS A 17 -25.54 -32.81 2.17
CA CYS A 17 -25.25 -31.62 1.40
C CYS A 17 -24.34 -30.72 2.25
N LYS A 18 -23.06 -30.63 1.89
CA LYS A 18 -22.20 -29.55 2.36
C LYS A 18 -22.78 -28.24 1.84
N ASN A 19 -23.32 -27.44 2.75
CA ASN A 19 -23.61 -26.04 2.47
C ASN A 19 -22.30 -25.35 2.04
N VAL A 20 -22.18 -25.10 0.75
CA VAL A 20 -21.25 -24.11 0.23
C VAL A 20 -21.82 -22.78 0.67
N GLU A 21 -21.22 -22.17 1.66
CA GLU A 21 -21.46 -20.79 2.05
C GLU A 21 -21.11 -19.92 0.84
N VAL A 22 -22.12 -19.58 0.07
CA VAL A 22 -22.01 -18.53 -0.96
C VAL A 22 -21.76 -17.25 -0.17
N LYS A 23 -20.50 -16.80 -0.13
CA LYS A 23 -20.16 -15.46 0.34
C LYS A 23 -21.04 -14.51 -0.45
N GLU A 24 -21.93 -13.87 0.26
CA GLU A 24 -22.79 -12.81 -0.22
C GLU A 24 -21.89 -11.80 -0.94
N VAL A 25 -22.02 -11.73 -2.26
CA VAL A 25 -21.40 -10.67 -3.04
C VAL A 25 -22.16 -9.41 -2.64
N THR A 26 -21.64 -8.72 -1.62
CA THR A 26 -22.10 -7.38 -1.29
C THR A 26 -21.97 -6.55 -2.55
N ASN A 27 -23.10 -6.09 -3.04
CA ASN A 27 -23.23 -5.22 -4.21
C ASN A 27 -22.68 -3.83 -3.78
N VAL A 28 -21.34 -3.75 -3.64
CA VAL A 28 -20.65 -2.48 -3.38
C VAL A 28 -20.80 -1.67 -4.65
N ALA A 29 -21.44 -0.52 -4.55
CA ALA A 29 -21.53 0.43 -5.66
C ALA A 29 -20.11 0.64 -6.25
N PRO A 30 -19.96 0.73 -7.57
CA PRO A 30 -18.64 0.87 -8.17
C PRO A 30 -17.96 2.13 -7.60
N GLU A 31 -16.78 1.92 -7.02
CA GLU A 31 -15.95 3.03 -6.50
C GLU A 31 -15.65 3.98 -7.67
N LYS A 32 -15.89 5.27 -7.46
CA LYS A 32 -15.55 6.31 -8.43
C LYS A 32 -14.18 6.85 -8.11
N PHE A 33 -13.36 7.04 -9.15
CA PHE A 33 -12.02 7.55 -9.03
C PHE A 33 -11.74 8.67 -10.00
N GLN A 34 -11.00 9.66 -9.54
CA GLN A 34 -10.33 10.64 -10.38
C GLN A 34 -8.92 10.09 -10.72
N SER A 35 -8.58 10.07 -12.02
CA SER A 35 -7.31 9.49 -12.50
C SER A 35 -6.29 10.57 -12.85
N PHE A 36 -5.01 10.31 -12.52
CA PHE A 36 -3.86 11.17 -12.80
C PHE A 36 -2.70 10.33 -13.34
N GLY A 37 -1.98 10.86 -14.34
CA GLY A 37 -0.89 10.14 -15.00
C GLY A 37 -1.39 9.04 -15.94
N ASP A 38 -0.70 7.89 -15.93
CA ASP A 38 -1.08 6.75 -16.75
C ASP A 38 -2.43 6.17 -16.30
N SER A 39 -3.17 5.61 -17.26
CA SER A 39 -4.43 4.91 -16.95
C SER A 39 -4.13 3.62 -16.20
N ILE A 40 -4.59 3.53 -14.95
CA ILE A 40 -4.47 2.36 -14.08
C ILE A 40 -5.84 1.90 -13.61
N THR A 41 -5.94 0.68 -13.09
CA THR A 41 -7.15 0.14 -12.47
C THR A 41 -6.92 -0.08 -10.97
N ALA A 42 -8.01 -0.13 -10.19
CA ALA A 42 -7.94 -0.41 -8.77
C ALA A 42 -7.58 -1.88 -8.45
N GLU A 43 -7.80 -2.77 -9.41
CA GLU A 43 -7.58 -4.20 -9.26
C GLU A 43 -6.10 -4.52 -9.02
N GLY A 44 -5.84 -5.47 -8.09
CA GLY A 44 -4.48 -5.91 -7.75
C GLY A 44 -3.70 -4.92 -6.87
N ALA A 45 -4.34 -3.88 -6.35
CA ALA A 45 -3.70 -3.00 -5.36
C ALA A 45 -3.55 -3.73 -4.02
N ILE A 46 -2.32 -3.82 -3.53
CA ILE A 46 -2.02 -4.35 -2.19
C ILE A 46 -2.32 -3.30 -1.11
N THR A 47 -2.39 -3.74 0.13
CA THR A 47 -2.58 -2.84 1.29
C THR A 47 -1.29 -2.11 1.66
N LYS A 48 -1.41 -1.07 2.48
CA LYS A 48 -0.26 -0.34 3.02
C LYS A 48 0.61 -1.21 3.94
N GLU A 49 0.01 -2.17 4.64
CA GLU A 49 0.69 -3.17 5.48
C GLU A 49 1.56 -4.10 4.62
N GLU A 50 0.99 -4.63 3.54
CA GLU A 50 1.72 -5.48 2.60
C GLU A 50 2.85 -4.73 1.90
N LEU A 51 2.64 -3.44 1.57
CA LEU A 51 3.70 -2.60 1.00
C LEU A 51 4.82 -2.37 2.02
N LEU A 52 4.48 -2.07 3.29
CA LEU A 52 5.50 -1.89 4.34
C LEU A 52 6.33 -3.16 4.51
N ALA A 53 5.69 -4.34 4.56
CA ALA A 53 6.42 -5.62 4.65
C ALA A 53 7.37 -5.83 3.46
N LYS A 54 6.99 -5.38 2.25
CA LYS A 54 7.89 -5.41 1.08
C LYS A 54 9.07 -4.45 1.25
N PHE A 55 8.83 -3.20 1.67
CA PHE A 55 9.90 -2.23 1.93
C PHE A 55 10.94 -2.74 2.93
N GLU A 56 10.51 -3.43 3.99
CA GLU A 56 11.38 -3.98 5.03
C GLU A 56 12.29 -5.12 4.52
N THR A 57 11.98 -5.70 3.36
CA THR A 57 12.84 -6.71 2.70
C THR A 57 13.78 -6.13 1.65
N LEU A 58 13.57 -4.88 1.21
CA LEU A 58 14.40 -4.24 0.20
C LEU A 58 15.75 -3.82 0.77
N LYS A 59 16.76 -3.87 -0.07
CA LYS A 59 18.09 -3.30 0.16
C LYS A 59 18.28 -2.05 -0.67
N GLU A 60 19.27 -1.26 -0.33
CA GLU A 60 19.65 -0.11 -1.15
C GLU A 60 19.97 -0.53 -2.59
N GLY A 61 19.38 0.16 -3.56
CA GLY A 61 19.44 -0.16 -4.98
C GLY A 61 18.35 -1.09 -5.49
N ASP A 62 17.64 -1.81 -4.61
CA ASP A 62 16.50 -2.64 -5.02
C ASP A 62 15.32 -1.77 -5.43
N THR A 63 14.57 -2.26 -6.41
CA THR A 63 13.33 -1.63 -6.90
C THR A 63 12.31 -2.70 -7.22
N ILE A 64 11.07 -2.51 -6.78
CA ILE A 64 9.94 -3.39 -7.08
C ILE A 64 8.80 -2.63 -7.77
N GLU A 65 8.20 -3.22 -8.80
CA GLU A 65 6.96 -2.73 -9.40
C GLU A 65 5.79 -3.18 -8.51
N VAL A 66 4.96 -2.23 -8.10
CA VAL A 66 3.83 -2.53 -7.22
C VAL A 66 2.72 -1.49 -7.35
N LYS A 67 1.49 -1.92 -7.10
CA LYS A 67 0.32 -1.06 -6.93
C LYS A 67 -0.17 -1.21 -5.50
N PHE A 68 -0.46 -0.10 -4.81
CA PHE A 68 -0.97 -0.14 -3.45
C PHE A 68 -2.05 0.91 -3.21
N ARG A 69 -2.85 0.67 -2.16
CA ARG A 69 -3.93 1.55 -1.70
C ARG A 69 -3.59 2.07 -0.31
N SER A 70 -3.71 3.38 -0.12
CA SER A 70 -3.56 4.03 1.18
C SER A 70 -4.17 5.43 1.18
N GLU A 71 -4.18 6.06 2.34
CA GLU A 71 -4.56 7.46 2.51
C GLU A 71 -3.39 8.40 2.20
N ILE A 72 -3.67 9.49 1.51
CA ILE A 72 -2.73 10.58 1.26
C ILE A 72 -2.61 11.40 2.56
N LYS A 73 -1.41 11.44 3.14
CA LYS A 73 -1.12 12.19 4.36
C LYS A 73 -0.99 13.69 4.09
N ASP A 74 -0.20 14.03 3.09
CA ASP A 74 0.03 15.41 2.66
C ASP A 74 0.46 15.48 1.19
N VAL A 75 0.37 16.68 0.61
CA VAL A 75 0.67 16.99 -0.79
C VAL A 75 1.47 18.29 -0.85
N CYS A 76 2.40 18.38 -1.81
CA CYS A 76 3.14 19.59 -2.10
C CYS A 76 2.21 20.80 -2.37
N GLN A 77 2.20 21.78 -1.48
CA GLN A 77 1.32 22.95 -1.59
C GLN A 77 1.78 24.00 -2.61
N LYS A 78 2.97 23.82 -3.24
CA LYS A 78 3.42 24.72 -4.31
C LYS A 78 2.94 24.32 -5.69
N LYS A 79 2.98 23.00 -6.01
CA LYS A 79 2.64 22.48 -7.34
C LYS A 79 1.95 21.13 -7.33
N GLY A 80 1.76 20.47 -6.17
CA GLY A 80 1.27 19.09 -6.13
C GLY A 80 2.26 18.05 -6.69
N CYS A 81 3.57 18.35 -6.74
CA CYS A 81 4.57 17.55 -7.45
C CYS A 81 5.11 16.36 -6.66
N TRP A 82 4.67 16.18 -5.44
CA TRP A 82 4.90 15.02 -4.58
C TRP A 82 3.76 14.89 -3.57
N MET A 83 3.64 13.71 -3.00
CA MET A 83 2.77 13.46 -1.85
C MET A 83 3.42 12.46 -0.90
N ASN A 84 3.01 12.46 0.37
CA ASN A 84 3.26 11.39 1.31
C ASN A 84 2.01 10.54 1.47
N MET A 85 2.17 9.23 1.50
CA MET A 85 1.08 8.30 1.77
C MET A 85 1.36 7.52 3.05
N ASN A 86 0.31 7.30 3.83
CA ASN A 86 0.41 6.55 5.07
C ASN A 86 0.83 5.09 4.80
N LEU A 87 1.72 4.60 5.65
CA LEU A 87 2.01 3.18 5.83
C LEU A 87 1.57 2.79 7.25
N SER A 88 1.72 1.51 7.61
CA SER A 88 1.50 1.06 8.98
C SER A 88 2.61 1.55 9.92
N ASN A 89 2.37 1.49 11.24
CA ASN A 89 3.33 1.82 12.29
C ASN A 89 3.87 3.26 12.20
N ASP A 90 2.99 4.22 11.92
CA ASP A 90 3.30 5.66 11.79
C ASP A 90 4.35 6.01 10.73
N LYS A 91 4.68 5.03 9.87
CA LYS A 91 5.56 5.22 8.72
C LYS A 91 4.78 5.82 7.54
N ASN A 92 5.50 6.41 6.61
CA ASN A 92 4.95 6.90 5.36
C ASN A 92 5.92 6.65 4.21
N THR A 93 5.41 6.66 2.98
CA THR A 93 6.23 6.61 1.77
C THR A 93 6.13 7.94 1.04
N PHE A 94 7.29 8.43 0.58
CA PHE A 94 7.40 9.64 -0.22
C PHE A 94 7.20 9.31 -1.70
N VAL A 95 6.12 9.83 -2.27
CA VAL A 95 5.70 9.55 -3.65
C VAL A 95 6.05 10.74 -4.55
N ARG A 96 6.87 10.49 -5.56
CA ARG A 96 7.13 11.42 -6.67
C ARG A 96 6.48 10.88 -7.93
N PHE A 97 6.22 11.77 -8.88
CA PHE A 97 5.58 11.42 -10.14
C PHE A 97 6.63 11.32 -11.24
N LYS A 98 6.52 10.24 -12.03
CA LYS A 98 7.43 9.94 -13.12
C LYS A 98 7.54 11.14 -14.07
N ASP A 99 8.76 11.56 -14.35
CA ASP A 99 9.11 12.61 -15.30
C ASP A 99 8.42 13.97 -15.03
N TYR A 100 7.91 14.21 -13.79
CA TYR A 100 7.05 15.36 -13.47
C TYR A 100 5.82 15.46 -14.40
N GLY A 101 5.33 14.34 -14.92
CA GLY A 101 4.30 14.27 -15.97
C GLY A 101 2.89 14.65 -15.49
N PHE A 102 2.63 14.64 -14.18
CA PHE A 102 1.34 15.02 -13.59
C PHE A 102 1.49 15.49 -12.15
N PHE A 103 0.42 16.08 -11.61
CA PHE A 103 0.42 16.68 -10.27
C PHE A 103 -0.86 16.36 -9.52
N MET A 104 -0.79 16.33 -8.19
CA MET A 104 -1.95 16.10 -7.33
C MET A 104 -2.69 17.39 -7.00
N PRO A 105 -4.01 17.34 -6.82
CA PRO A 105 -4.77 18.45 -6.26
C PRO A 105 -4.26 18.82 -4.87
N PHE A 106 -4.23 20.12 -4.54
CA PHE A 106 -3.74 20.59 -3.24
C PHE A 106 -4.58 20.11 -2.05
N ASN A 107 -5.86 19.81 -2.31
CA ASN A 107 -6.81 19.31 -1.32
C ASN A 107 -6.89 17.77 -1.28
N ALA A 108 -5.95 17.05 -1.89
CA ALA A 108 -5.99 15.59 -1.92
C ALA A 108 -5.59 14.93 -0.57
N ALA A 109 -5.02 15.69 0.37
CA ALA A 109 -4.72 15.16 1.70
C ALA A 109 -5.99 14.65 2.41
N GLY A 110 -5.92 13.49 3.06
CA GLY A 110 -7.04 12.79 3.69
C GLY A 110 -7.84 11.89 2.74
N SER A 111 -7.62 11.97 1.43
CA SER A 111 -8.29 11.10 0.46
C SER A 111 -7.62 9.73 0.39
N GLU A 112 -8.42 8.68 0.16
CA GLU A 112 -7.91 7.36 -0.22
C GLU A 112 -7.44 7.39 -1.68
N ALA A 113 -6.26 6.84 -1.92
CA ALA A 113 -5.70 6.74 -3.26
C ALA A 113 -5.08 5.38 -3.54
N ILE A 114 -5.07 5.02 -4.83
CA ILE A 114 -4.35 3.86 -5.36
C ILE A 114 -3.24 4.39 -6.23
N VAL A 115 -2.02 3.91 -5.99
CA VAL A 115 -0.81 4.36 -6.66
C VAL A 115 -0.10 3.18 -7.31
N ASN A 116 0.24 3.32 -8.59
CA ASN A 116 1.02 2.33 -9.33
C ASN A 116 2.41 2.88 -9.65
N GLY A 117 3.44 2.03 -9.57
CA GLY A 117 4.80 2.40 -9.94
C GLY A 117 5.87 1.60 -9.22
N LYS A 118 7.00 2.23 -8.95
CA LYS A 118 8.20 1.62 -8.38
C LYS A 118 8.41 2.03 -6.93
N ALA A 119 8.49 1.03 -6.04
CA ALA A 119 8.86 1.21 -4.65
C ALA A 119 10.34 0.88 -4.45
N PHE A 120 11.04 1.68 -3.66
CA PHE A 120 12.46 1.52 -3.33
C PHE A 120 12.78 2.20 -2.01
N ILE A 121 13.91 1.86 -1.41
CA ILE A 121 14.42 2.56 -0.22
C ILE A 121 15.52 3.54 -0.61
N SER A 122 15.58 4.66 0.10
CA SER A 122 16.70 5.60 0.07
C SER A 122 17.40 5.56 1.43
N VAL A 123 18.70 5.42 1.43
CA VAL A 123 19.52 5.39 2.65
C VAL A 123 20.40 6.62 2.66
N GLU A 124 20.27 7.43 3.72
CA GLU A 124 21.17 8.55 4.01
C GLU A 124 22.16 8.05 5.07
N SER A 125 23.43 8.01 4.75
CA SER A 125 24.49 7.55 5.66
C SER A 125 24.65 8.48 6.88
N VAL A 126 25.23 7.99 7.95
CA VAL A 126 25.54 8.80 9.15
C VAL A 126 26.38 10.02 8.79
N ASP A 127 27.35 9.86 7.89
CA ASP A 127 28.25 10.95 7.47
C ASP A 127 27.50 12.04 6.69
N GLU A 128 26.61 11.66 5.77
CA GLU A 128 25.74 12.58 5.04
C GLU A 128 24.79 13.33 5.98
N LEU A 129 24.14 12.62 6.90
CA LEU A 129 23.25 13.23 7.89
C LEU A 129 23.99 14.23 8.78
N LYS A 130 25.20 13.91 9.23
CA LYS A 130 26.06 14.84 9.99
C LYS A 130 26.48 16.04 9.16
N HIS A 131 26.80 15.83 7.88
CA HIS A 131 27.11 16.93 6.95
C HIS A 131 25.91 17.87 6.80
N TYR A 132 24.71 17.36 6.53
CA TYR A 132 23.49 18.17 6.42
C TYR A 132 23.14 18.89 7.72
N ALA A 133 23.32 18.23 8.87
CA ALA A 133 23.08 18.85 10.17
C ALA A 133 24.05 20.02 10.43
N LYS A 134 25.31 19.89 10.04
CA LYS A 134 26.33 20.95 10.12
C LYS A 134 25.97 22.13 9.21
N ASP A 135 25.58 21.86 7.97
CA ASP A 135 25.17 22.88 7.01
C ASP A 135 23.90 23.62 7.45
N ALA A 136 23.01 22.91 8.15
CA ALA A 136 21.82 23.50 8.77
C ALA A 136 22.11 24.26 10.09
N GLY A 137 23.38 24.41 10.48
CA GLY A 137 23.79 25.14 11.69
C GLY A 137 23.36 24.47 13.00
N LYS A 138 23.18 23.15 13.01
CA LYS A 138 22.84 22.41 14.25
C LYS A 138 24.01 22.45 15.24
N SER A 139 23.69 22.34 16.54
CA SER A 139 24.73 22.29 17.58
C SER A 139 25.57 21.02 17.45
N GLN A 140 26.83 21.06 17.94
CA GLN A 140 27.73 19.88 17.92
C GLN A 140 27.09 18.68 18.63
N VAL A 141 26.41 18.88 19.74
CA VAL A 141 25.69 17.82 20.47
C VAL A 141 24.62 17.15 19.60
N ALA A 142 23.86 17.94 18.81
CA ALA A 142 22.87 17.41 17.89
C ALA A 142 23.51 16.63 16.73
N ILE A 143 24.67 17.07 16.24
CA ILE A 143 25.44 16.37 15.21
C ILE A 143 25.99 15.04 15.75
N ASP A 144 26.55 15.04 16.95
CA ASP A 144 27.14 13.85 17.57
C ASP A 144 26.07 12.78 17.92
N SER A 145 24.83 13.22 18.17
CA SER A 145 23.69 12.31 18.42
C SER A 145 23.24 11.51 17.20
N ILE A 146 23.70 11.85 16.00
CA ILE A 146 23.41 11.11 14.77
C ILE A 146 24.33 9.89 14.71
N THR A 147 23.79 8.72 15.05
CA THR A 147 24.56 7.45 15.15
C THR A 147 24.10 6.37 14.19
N GLU A 148 22.93 6.55 13.54
CA GLU A 148 22.35 5.56 12.64
C GLU A 148 21.99 6.19 11.28
N PRO A 149 22.07 5.43 10.18
CA PRO A 149 21.61 5.89 8.87
C PRO A 149 20.09 6.07 8.89
N LYS A 150 19.59 6.99 8.08
CA LYS A 150 18.17 7.20 7.90
C LYS A 150 17.69 6.46 6.66
N VAL A 151 16.78 5.50 6.87
CA VAL A 151 16.09 4.81 5.79
C VAL A 151 14.75 5.50 5.51
N SER A 152 14.54 5.85 4.25
CA SER A 152 13.29 6.46 3.78
C SER A 152 12.64 5.58 2.73
N TYR A 153 11.33 5.37 2.86
CA TYR A 153 10.52 4.63 1.88
C TYR A 153 10.10 5.59 0.76
N SER A 154 10.48 5.26 -0.46
CA SER A 154 10.29 6.09 -1.64
C SER A 154 9.50 5.37 -2.72
N PHE A 155 8.73 6.14 -3.48
CA PHE A 155 7.89 5.61 -4.55
C PHE A 155 7.94 6.53 -5.77
N LEU A 156 8.17 5.99 -6.94
CA LEU A 156 8.08 6.70 -8.21
C LEU A 156 6.82 6.25 -8.94
N SER A 157 5.79 7.08 -8.90
CA SER A 157 4.48 6.75 -9.46
C SER A 157 4.39 7.13 -10.93
N ASN A 158 3.81 6.26 -11.74
CA ASN A 158 3.37 6.55 -13.10
C ASN A 158 1.87 6.81 -13.21
N GLY A 159 1.05 6.40 -12.23
CA GLY A 159 -0.38 6.63 -12.23
C GLY A 159 -0.99 6.60 -10.83
N VAL A 160 -2.01 7.43 -10.61
CA VAL A 160 -2.74 7.58 -9.35
C VAL A 160 -4.23 7.61 -9.61
N LEU A 161 -5.01 6.91 -8.78
CA LEU A 161 -6.47 7.02 -8.66
C LEU A 161 -6.77 7.60 -7.28
N ILE A 162 -7.51 8.72 -7.22
CA ILE A 162 -8.05 9.29 -5.97
C ILE A 162 -9.53 8.94 -5.90
N LYS A 163 -9.96 8.36 -4.78
CA LYS A 163 -11.37 8.04 -4.53
C LYS A 163 -12.17 9.32 -4.35
N GLU A 164 -13.32 9.43 -5.08
CA GLU A 164 -14.28 10.54 -4.98
C GLU A 164 -15.20 10.41 -3.77
#